data_ae56006cb922dcc49819008f474f61cd
#
_entry.id   ae56006cb922dcc49819008f474f61cd
#
_cell.length_a   1.000
_cell.length_b   1.000
_cell.length_c   1.000
_cell.angle_alpha   90.00
_cell.angle_beta   90.00
_cell.angle_gamma   90.00
#
_symmetry.space_group_name_H-M   'P 1'
#
loop_
_entity.id
_entity.type
_entity.pdbx_description
1 polymer ?
#
loop_
_entity_poly.entity_id
_entity_poly.type
_entity_poly.pdbx_seq_one_letter_code
_entity_poly.pdbx_strand_id
1 'polypeptide(L)'
;MFVQSMKFVDRHQGNRQQISIIGQESNADTWRLCKMNLAIRGIAHNLGEKNASTFTEDLHKDKKVDYVMANPPFNLKNWRTEKELTNDPRFKGYGEVMPPVANANYAWIEHIISKLDVSHGIAGFLLANGALNASGDEQTIRQAILDKDLVEAIIVLPRDMFYTTDISVTLWIINMNKHAGMVHGRAVRDRRNQVLFMDLRTWNQHIEEIVIDKGKKKKKTILTDEEIAKVKEVYHNWQSADTALYQNVPEFCQSVTLDEIAAKDYSLAPSKYIEFIDHDLDIDYKKEMARIQAEMQEVLKTEKKSQKMLEDAFRGIGYGID
;
A
#
# COMPACT_ATOMS: atom_id res chain seq x y z
N MET A 1 -12.85 -5.20 -2.93
CA MET A 1 -12.59 -5.29 -1.48
C MET A 1 -13.73 -5.95 -0.74
N PHE A 2 -14.95 -5.44 -0.64
CA PHE A 2 -16.05 -5.95 0.20
C PHE A 2 -16.35 -7.46 0.04
N VAL A 3 -16.38 -7.98 -1.20
CA VAL A 3 -16.58 -9.41 -1.44
C VAL A 3 -15.47 -10.25 -0.81
N GLN A 4 -14.22 -9.78 -0.87
CA GLN A 4 -13.10 -10.49 -0.24
C GLN A 4 -13.13 -10.38 1.28
N SER A 5 -13.59 -9.24 1.82
CA SER A 5 -13.80 -9.09 3.26
C SER A 5 -14.83 -10.11 3.77
N MET A 6 -15.95 -10.31 3.03
CA MET A 6 -16.93 -11.33 3.40
C MET A 6 -16.35 -12.76 3.34
N LYS A 7 -15.54 -13.08 2.33
CA LYS A 7 -14.85 -14.37 2.27
C LYS A 7 -13.86 -14.56 3.43
N PHE A 8 -13.18 -13.47 3.82
CA PHE A 8 -12.29 -13.51 4.99
C PHE A 8 -13.06 -13.83 6.27
N VAL A 9 -14.20 -13.17 6.48
CA VAL A 9 -15.08 -13.42 7.64
C VAL A 9 -15.52 -14.88 7.70
N ASP A 10 -15.96 -15.45 6.56
CA ASP A 10 -16.36 -16.85 6.47
C ASP A 10 -15.23 -17.82 6.83
N ARG A 11 -14.04 -17.59 6.26
CA ARG A 11 -12.87 -18.44 6.52
C ARG A 11 -12.46 -18.44 7.99
N HIS A 12 -12.76 -17.33 8.71
CA HIS A 12 -12.47 -17.18 10.14
C HIS A 12 -13.69 -17.46 11.04
N GLN A 13 -14.74 -18.13 10.50
CA GLN A 13 -15.94 -18.50 11.23
C GLN A 13 -16.68 -17.31 11.88
N GLY A 14 -16.53 -16.13 11.28
CA GLY A 14 -17.23 -14.93 11.72
C GLY A 14 -18.67 -14.89 11.22
N ASN A 15 -19.50 -14.02 11.84
CA ASN A 15 -20.89 -13.85 11.46
C ASN A 15 -21.04 -12.66 10.48
N ARG A 16 -21.38 -12.95 9.22
CA ARG A 16 -21.65 -11.92 8.19
C ARG A 16 -22.74 -10.94 8.57
N GLN A 17 -23.74 -11.37 9.35
CA GLN A 17 -24.87 -10.53 9.75
C GLN A 17 -24.47 -9.43 10.74
N GLN A 18 -23.32 -9.56 11.39
CA GLN A 18 -22.76 -8.58 12.32
C GLN A 18 -21.90 -7.54 11.63
N ILE A 19 -21.74 -7.62 10.29
CA ILE A 19 -20.89 -6.71 9.54
C ILE A 19 -21.73 -5.69 8.80
N SER A 20 -21.48 -4.42 9.05
CA SER A 20 -22.04 -3.29 8.31
C SER A 20 -21.01 -2.76 7.32
N ILE A 21 -21.33 -2.79 6.03
CA ILE A 21 -20.50 -2.25 4.97
C ILE A 21 -20.94 -0.83 4.64
N ILE A 22 -20.00 0.11 4.75
CA ILE A 22 -20.18 1.51 4.40
C ILE A 22 -19.15 1.86 3.32
N GLY A 23 -19.55 2.60 2.31
CA GLY A 23 -18.65 3.04 1.24
C GLY A 23 -19.21 4.24 0.49
N GLN A 24 -18.37 4.85 -0.33
CA GLN A 24 -18.75 5.96 -1.20
C GLN A 24 -17.93 5.88 -2.49
N GLU A 25 -18.55 6.26 -3.60
CA GLU A 25 -17.95 6.26 -4.94
C GLU A 25 -18.39 7.54 -5.69
N SER A 26 -17.44 8.18 -6.33
CA SER A 26 -17.70 9.42 -7.08
C SER A 26 -18.25 9.16 -8.48
N ASN A 27 -17.85 8.07 -9.13
CA ASN A 27 -18.31 7.71 -10.46
C ASN A 27 -19.66 7.01 -10.41
N ALA A 28 -20.65 7.53 -11.15
CA ALA A 28 -22.02 7.04 -11.14
C ALA A 28 -22.15 5.58 -11.61
N ASP A 29 -21.41 5.20 -12.65
CA ASP A 29 -21.49 3.85 -13.21
C ASP A 29 -20.80 2.84 -12.29
N THR A 30 -19.65 3.20 -11.74
CA THR A 30 -18.94 2.40 -10.73
C THR A 30 -19.78 2.20 -9.48
N TRP A 31 -20.47 3.25 -9.01
CA TRP A 31 -21.40 3.19 -7.88
C TRP A 31 -22.55 2.23 -8.14
N ARG A 32 -23.21 2.31 -9.33
CA ARG A 32 -24.28 1.38 -9.73
C ARG A 32 -23.79 -0.06 -9.82
N LEU A 33 -22.64 -0.27 -10.47
CA LEU A 33 -22.02 -1.61 -10.58
C LEU A 33 -21.66 -2.19 -9.21
N CYS A 34 -21.16 -1.37 -8.29
CA CYS A 34 -20.87 -1.80 -6.93
C CYS A 34 -22.14 -2.26 -6.21
N LYS A 35 -23.24 -1.46 -6.27
CA LYS A 35 -24.53 -1.84 -5.69
C LYS A 35 -25.06 -3.14 -6.28
N MET A 36 -25.05 -3.30 -7.60
CA MET A 36 -25.46 -4.55 -8.26
C MET A 36 -24.62 -5.74 -7.81
N ASN A 37 -23.29 -5.57 -7.77
CA ASN A 37 -22.35 -6.62 -7.36
C ASN A 37 -22.60 -7.11 -5.92
N LEU A 38 -22.86 -6.19 -5.01
CA LEU A 38 -23.17 -6.51 -3.61
C LEU A 38 -24.56 -7.12 -3.46
N ALA A 39 -25.57 -6.59 -4.16
CA ALA A 39 -26.93 -7.11 -4.16
C ALA A 39 -27.03 -8.56 -4.66
N ILE A 40 -26.41 -8.88 -5.80
CA ILE A 40 -26.36 -10.25 -6.36
C ILE A 40 -25.74 -11.25 -5.37
N ARG A 41 -24.85 -10.79 -4.49
CA ARG A 41 -24.17 -11.63 -3.47
C ARG A 41 -24.85 -11.60 -2.12
N GLY A 42 -26.00 -10.94 -2.00
CA GLY A 42 -26.72 -10.83 -0.73
C GLY A 42 -25.94 -10.08 0.35
N ILE A 43 -25.05 -9.17 -0.03
CA ILE A 43 -24.22 -8.40 0.90
C ILE A 43 -24.94 -7.10 1.25
N ALA A 44 -25.37 -6.95 2.51
CA ALA A 44 -25.94 -5.70 3.00
C ALA A 44 -24.90 -4.57 2.99
N HIS A 45 -25.29 -3.39 2.51
CA HIS A 45 -24.36 -2.28 2.34
C HIS A 45 -25.05 -0.92 2.40
N ASN A 46 -24.29 0.11 2.76
CA ASN A 46 -24.64 1.51 2.65
C ASN A 46 -23.58 2.23 1.80
N LEU A 47 -23.86 2.44 0.52
CA LEU A 47 -22.98 3.17 -0.41
C LEU A 47 -23.44 4.60 -0.65
N GLY A 48 -24.30 5.13 0.24
CA GLY A 48 -24.97 6.41 0.07
C GLY A 48 -26.13 6.36 -0.91
N GLU A 49 -26.94 7.40 -0.92
CA GLU A 49 -28.13 7.53 -1.76
C GLU A 49 -27.77 7.81 -3.23
N LYS A 50 -26.63 8.41 -3.48
CA LYS A 50 -26.10 8.79 -4.80
C LYS A 50 -24.59 8.59 -4.87
N ASN A 51 -24.02 8.66 -6.06
CA ASN A 51 -22.58 8.85 -6.21
C ASN A 51 -22.17 10.26 -5.78
N ALA A 52 -21.05 10.39 -5.07
CA ALA A 52 -20.54 11.68 -4.63
C ALA A 52 -19.04 11.60 -4.33
N SER A 53 -18.34 12.74 -4.47
CA SER A 53 -16.95 12.85 -4.10
C SER A 53 -16.79 12.73 -2.58
N THR A 54 -15.95 11.83 -2.13
CA THR A 54 -15.61 11.65 -0.71
C THR A 54 -15.07 12.93 -0.06
N PHE A 55 -14.40 13.77 -0.82
CA PHE A 55 -13.82 15.00 -0.29
C PHE A 55 -14.84 16.13 -0.18
N THR A 56 -15.53 16.45 -1.28
CA THR A 56 -16.39 17.62 -1.34
C THR A 56 -17.81 17.36 -0.86
N GLU A 57 -18.26 16.12 -0.87
CA GLU A 57 -19.60 15.72 -0.42
C GLU A 57 -19.56 14.38 0.33
N ASP A 58 -19.16 14.41 1.60
CA ASP A 58 -19.12 13.22 2.45
C ASP A 58 -20.54 12.81 2.87
N LEU A 59 -21.04 11.72 2.29
CA LEU A 59 -22.38 11.17 2.58
C LEU A 59 -22.46 10.44 3.92
N HIS A 60 -21.33 10.23 4.60
CA HIS A 60 -21.24 9.48 5.84
C HIS A 60 -20.55 10.30 6.95
N LYS A 61 -20.82 11.60 7.04
CA LYS A 61 -20.13 12.55 7.96
C LYS A 61 -20.04 12.06 9.39
N ASP A 62 -21.15 11.56 9.92
CA ASP A 62 -21.28 11.19 11.33
C ASP A 62 -20.99 9.70 11.59
N LYS A 63 -20.53 8.96 10.57
CA LYS A 63 -20.22 7.54 10.73
C LYS A 63 -18.78 7.34 11.16
N LYS A 64 -18.63 6.55 12.22
CA LYS A 64 -17.35 5.98 12.64
C LYS A 64 -17.40 4.47 12.44
N VAL A 65 -16.27 3.89 12.10
CA VAL A 65 -16.16 2.47 11.78
C VAL A 65 -14.97 1.84 12.49
N ASP A 66 -15.06 0.55 12.76
CA ASP A 66 -13.99 -0.23 13.39
C ASP A 66 -12.83 -0.45 12.42
N TYR A 67 -13.14 -0.63 11.12
CA TYR A 67 -12.14 -0.93 10.09
C TYR A 67 -12.35 -0.10 8.84
N VAL A 68 -11.25 0.47 8.33
CA VAL A 68 -11.20 1.08 7.00
C VAL A 68 -10.23 0.31 6.11
N MET A 69 -10.67 -0.06 4.93
CA MET A 69 -9.82 -0.62 3.87
C MET A 69 -9.95 0.23 2.62
N ALA A 70 -8.84 0.73 2.09
CA ALA A 70 -8.87 1.59 0.93
C ALA A 70 -7.70 1.34 -0.03
N ASN A 71 -7.97 1.51 -1.32
CA ASN A 71 -6.98 1.68 -2.36
C ASN A 71 -7.36 2.93 -3.15
N PRO A 72 -7.10 4.12 -2.59
CA PRO A 72 -7.48 5.38 -3.23
C PRO A 72 -6.65 5.64 -4.49
N PRO A 73 -7.10 6.53 -5.39
CA PRO A 73 -6.29 6.95 -6.53
C PRO A 73 -4.99 7.58 -6.06
N PHE A 74 -3.84 7.06 -6.56
CA PHE A 74 -2.53 7.55 -6.18
C PHE A 74 -2.24 8.91 -6.80
N ASN A 75 -1.70 9.85 -6.02
CA ASN A 75 -1.26 11.16 -6.47
C ASN A 75 -2.36 11.95 -7.21
N LEU A 76 -3.61 11.85 -6.76
CA LEU A 76 -4.74 12.54 -7.36
C LEU A 76 -4.53 14.05 -7.28
N LYS A 77 -4.52 14.71 -8.43
CA LYS A 77 -4.37 16.17 -8.58
C LYS A 77 -5.72 16.84 -8.65
N ASN A 78 -5.77 18.11 -8.28
CA ASN A 78 -6.97 18.97 -8.38
C ASN A 78 -8.18 18.35 -7.68
N TRP A 79 -7.98 17.70 -6.53
CA TRP A 79 -9.02 17.05 -5.74
C TRP A 79 -9.95 18.03 -5.02
N ARG A 80 -9.52 19.28 -4.90
CA ARG A 80 -10.29 20.45 -4.43
C ARG A 80 -9.78 21.72 -5.12
N THR A 81 -10.51 22.80 -5.05
CA THR A 81 -9.98 24.14 -5.31
C THR A 81 -9.29 24.69 -4.06
N GLU A 82 -8.49 25.75 -4.19
CA GLU A 82 -7.77 26.34 -3.04
C GLU A 82 -8.71 26.85 -1.93
N LYS A 83 -9.92 27.29 -2.30
CA LYS A 83 -10.90 27.85 -1.37
C LYS A 83 -11.86 26.81 -0.77
N GLU A 84 -11.93 25.62 -1.36
CA GLU A 84 -12.81 24.55 -0.86
C GLU A 84 -12.21 23.86 0.35
N LEU A 85 -13.09 23.36 1.22
CA LEU A 85 -12.76 22.52 2.40
C LEU A 85 -11.90 23.22 3.47
N THR A 86 -11.64 24.53 3.34
CA THR A 86 -10.79 25.25 4.30
C THR A 86 -11.33 25.24 5.74
N ASN A 87 -12.63 24.96 5.92
CA ASN A 87 -13.29 24.84 7.22
C ASN A 87 -13.71 23.39 7.54
N ASP A 88 -13.33 22.42 6.73
CA ASP A 88 -13.66 21.02 6.98
C ASP A 88 -12.80 20.47 8.11
N PRO A 89 -13.42 19.95 9.19
CA PRO A 89 -12.68 19.49 10.37
C PRO A 89 -11.78 18.31 10.09
N ARG A 90 -12.01 17.56 9.00
CA ARG A 90 -11.16 16.43 8.61
C ARG A 90 -9.72 16.86 8.30
N PHE A 91 -9.55 18.08 7.74
CA PHE A 91 -8.29 18.58 7.20
C PHE A 91 -7.64 19.67 8.06
N LYS A 92 -8.10 19.85 9.29
CA LYS A 92 -7.54 20.84 10.25
C LYS A 92 -6.86 20.23 11.46
N GLY A 93 -6.93 18.92 11.60
CA GLY A 93 -6.48 18.23 12.79
C GLY A 93 -4.99 17.93 12.85
N TYR A 94 -4.26 18.16 11.75
CA TYR A 94 -2.88 17.70 11.61
C TYR A 94 -1.97 18.82 11.10
N GLY A 95 -1.23 19.45 12.01
CA GLY A 95 -0.24 20.48 11.69
C GLY A 95 -0.83 21.82 11.26
N GLU A 96 -2.16 22.03 11.36
CA GLU A 96 -2.86 23.27 10.98
C GLU A 96 -2.69 23.68 9.51
N VAL A 97 -2.23 22.75 8.66
CA VAL A 97 -2.06 22.95 7.23
C VAL A 97 -3.01 22.06 6.45
N MET A 98 -3.38 22.49 5.24
CA MET A 98 -4.23 21.72 4.35
C MET A 98 -3.39 20.86 3.42
N PRO A 99 -3.80 19.62 3.12
CA PRO A 99 -3.15 18.83 2.08
C PRO A 99 -3.14 19.60 0.75
N PRO A 100 -2.02 19.56 -0.01
CA PRO A 100 -1.85 20.36 -1.22
C PRO A 100 -2.86 19.98 -2.31
N VAL A 101 -3.36 20.96 -3.06
CA VAL A 101 -4.28 20.73 -4.20
C VAL A 101 -3.65 19.81 -5.26
N ALA A 102 -2.33 19.88 -5.39
CA ALA A 102 -1.57 19.11 -6.36
C ALA A 102 -1.46 17.61 -6.05
N ASN A 103 -1.77 17.19 -4.80
CA ASN A 103 -1.66 15.80 -4.37
C ASN A 103 -2.61 15.48 -3.21
N ALA A 104 -3.51 14.51 -3.41
CA ALA A 104 -4.51 14.11 -2.41
C ALA A 104 -4.02 13.02 -1.46
N ASN A 105 -2.77 12.55 -1.51
CA ASN A 105 -2.33 11.40 -0.70
C ASN A 105 -2.62 11.64 0.79
N TYR A 106 -2.25 12.79 1.33
CA TYR A 106 -2.50 13.12 2.74
C TYR A 106 -3.96 13.48 3.02
N ALA A 107 -4.70 14.00 2.05
CA ALA A 107 -6.14 14.17 2.19
C ALA A 107 -6.87 12.82 2.37
N TRP A 108 -6.43 11.77 1.68
CA TRP A 108 -6.92 10.40 1.91
C TRP A 108 -6.60 9.91 3.30
N ILE A 109 -5.36 10.11 3.78
CA ILE A 109 -4.96 9.69 5.14
C ILE A 109 -5.84 10.37 6.18
N GLU A 110 -5.98 11.69 6.14
CA GLU A 110 -6.80 12.46 7.08
C GLU A 110 -8.27 12.07 7.02
N HIS A 111 -8.83 11.89 5.81
CA HIS A 111 -10.19 11.40 5.65
C HIS A 111 -10.37 10.01 6.28
N ILE A 112 -9.47 9.07 6.01
CA ILE A 112 -9.50 7.72 6.57
C ILE A 112 -9.46 7.77 8.09
N ILE A 113 -8.53 8.51 8.68
CA ILE A 113 -8.44 8.67 10.14
C ILE A 113 -9.72 9.29 10.70
N SER A 114 -10.31 10.27 9.99
CA SER A 114 -11.56 10.91 10.42
C SER A 114 -12.75 9.93 10.50
N LYS A 115 -12.69 8.79 9.81
CA LYS A 115 -13.74 7.76 9.82
C LYS A 115 -13.54 6.66 10.85
N LEU A 116 -12.36 6.55 11.43
CA LEU A 116 -12.09 5.52 12.44
C LEU A 116 -12.77 5.82 13.77
N ASP A 117 -13.21 4.77 14.45
CA ASP A 117 -13.56 4.84 15.86
C ASP A 117 -12.33 5.25 16.67
N VAL A 118 -12.48 6.25 17.51
CA VAL A 118 -11.36 6.87 18.25
C VAL A 118 -10.74 5.97 19.31
N SER A 119 -11.46 4.92 19.73
CA SER A 119 -11.03 4.03 20.81
C SER A 119 -10.33 2.76 20.34
N HIS A 120 -10.63 2.29 19.11
CA HIS A 120 -10.14 0.99 18.63
C HIS A 120 -10.07 0.86 17.10
N GLY A 121 -10.37 1.92 16.35
CA GLY A 121 -10.42 1.87 14.90
C GLY A 121 -9.07 1.55 14.27
N ILE A 122 -9.07 0.73 13.24
CA ILE A 122 -7.87 0.34 12.48
C ILE A 122 -8.11 0.56 10.99
N ALA A 123 -7.13 1.13 10.30
CA ALA A 123 -7.18 1.25 8.84
C ALA A 123 -5.98 0.56 8.17
N GLY A 124 -6.27 -0.10 7.05
CA GLY A 124 -5.26 -0.58 6.11
C GLY A 124 -5.52 -0.02 4.71
N PHE A 125 -4.58 0.76 4.17
CA PHE A 125 -4.76 1.39 2.86
C PHE A 125 -3.45 1.51 2.10
N LEU A 126 -3.57 1.61 0.78
CA LEU A 126 -2.42 1.68 -0.12
C LEU A 126 -2.16 3.12 -0.58
N LEU A 127 -0.90 3.50 -0.62
CA LEU A 127 -0.45 4.76 -1.22
C LEU A 127 0.83 4.54 -2.04
N ALA A 128 1.10 5.47 -2.96
CA ALA A 128 2.38 5.53 -3.65
C ALA A 128 3.52 5.84 -2.67
N ASN A 129 4.70 5.27 -2.90
CA ASN A 129 5.85 5.40 -2.00
C ASN A 129 6.31 6.85 -1.78
N GLY A 130 5.98 7.77 -2.72
CA GLY A 130 6.24 9.20 -2.55
C GLY A 130 5.61 9.80 -1.28
N ALA A 131 4.50 9.27 -0.80
CA ALA A 131 3.86 9.72 0.43
C ALA A 131 4.72 9.51 1.69
N LEU A 132 5.65 8.54 1.66
CA LEU A 132 6.52 8.22 2.80
C LEU A 132 7.54 9.32 3.10
N ASN A 133 7.85 10.16 2.13
CA ASN A 133 9.01 11.05 2.16
C ASN A 133 8.74 12.44 1.55
N ALA A 134 7.46 12.76 1.31
CA ALA A 134 7.05 14.05 0.80
C ALA A 134 7.46 15.20 1.74
N SER A 135 7.81 16.34 1.18
CA SER A 135 8.23 17.56 1.89
C SER A 135 7.10 18.60 1.95
N GLY A 136 7.34 19.73 2.63
CA GLY A 136 6.39 20.82 2.74
C GLY A 136 5.17 20.48 3.60
N ASP A 137 3.97 20.87 3.18
CA ASP A 137 2.72 20.66 3.94
C ASP A 137 2.47 19.18 4.23
N GLU A 138 2.79 18.29 3.29
CA GLU A 138 2.66 16.85 3.49
C GLU A 138 3.60 16.34 4.60
N GLN A 139 4.80 16.89 4.74
CA GLN A 139 5.70 16.59 5.85
C GLN A 139 5.13 17.06 7.19
N THR A 140 4.59 18.27 7.23
CA THR A 140 3.96 18.83 8.44
C THR A 140 2.78 17.97 8.91
N ILE A 141 1.92 17.54 7.99
CA ILE A 141 0.81 16.65 8.29
C ILE A 141 1.32 15.29 8.77
N ARG A 142 2.34 14.72 8.10
CA ARG A 142 2.95 13.44 8.50
C ARG A 142 3.51 13.50 9.90
N GLN A 143 4.25 14.55 10.23
CA GLN A 143 4.75 14.78 11.57
C GLN A 143 3.61 14.80 12.58
N ALA A 144 2.57 15.58 12.35
CA ALA A 144 1.45 15.70 13.28
C ALA A 144 0.68 14.36 13.46
N ILE A 145 0.60 13.51 12.44
CA ILE A 145 0.02 12.16 12.52
C ILE A 145 0.92 11.25 13.38
N LEU A 146 2.23 11.35 13.22
CA LEU A 146 3.21 10.60 14.02
C LEU A 146 3.24 11.07 15.47
N ASP A 147 3.19 12.38 15.72
CA ASP A 147 3.14 12.96 17.07
C ASP A 147 1.88 12.54 17.85
N LYS A 148 0.78 12.21 17.11
CA LYS A 148 -0.42 11.59 17.68
C LYS A 148 -0.32 10.06 17.79
N ASP A 149 0.81 9.49 17.44
CA ASP A 149 1.12 8.06 17.51
C ASP A 149 0.11 7.14 16.78
N LEU A 150 -0.39 7.58 15.64
CA LEU A 150 -1.43 6.86 14.90
C LEU A 150 -0.89 5.83 13.91
N VAL A 151 0.35 5.98 13.43
CA VAL A 151 0.96 5.03 12.49
C VAL A 151 1.43 3.79 13.25
N GLU A 152 0.92 2.63 12.92
CA GLU A 152 1.32 1.35 13.53
C GLU A 152 2.34 0.59 12.69
N ALA A 153 2.10 0.50 11.37
CA ALA A 153 3.05 -0.18 10.48
C ALA A 153 3.07 0.43 9.08
N ILE A 154 4.23 0.33 8.45
CA ILE A 154 4.50 0.70 7.05
C ILE A 154 5.11 -0.52 6.35
N ILE A 155 4.43 -1.04 5.33
CA ILE A 155 4.84 -2.24 4.61
C ILE A 155 4.97 -1.90 3.13
N VAL A 156 6.20 -1.85 2.59
CA VAL A 156 6.44 -1.62 1.17
C VAL A 156 6.24 -2.92 0.41
N LEU A 157 5.36 -2.90 -0.58
CA LEU A 157 5.00 -4.06 -1.37
C LEU A 157 5.88 -4.17 -2.63
N PRO A 158 6.00 -5.36 -3.23
CA PRO A 158 6.70 -5.55 -4.50
C PRO A 158 6.11 -4.70 -5.63
N ARG A 159 6.87 -4.57 -6.72
CA ARG A 159 6.37 -4.02 -7.97
C ARG A 159 5.45 -5.03 -8.69
N ASP A 160 4.75 -4.53 -9.69
CA ASP A 160 3.95 -5.35 -10.62
C ASP A 160 2.79 -6.14 -9.99
N MET A 161 2.30 -5.71 -8.81
CA MET A 161 1.16 -6.37 -8.14
C MET A 161 -0.20 -5.97 -8.72
N PHE A 162 -0.29 -4.90 -9.53
CA PHE A 162 -1.55 -4.34 -10.02
C PHE A 162 -1.73 -4.51 -11.52
N TYR A 163 -3.00 -4.54 -11.98
CA TYR A 163 -3.31 -4.67 -13.41
C TYR A 163 -2.89 -3.44 -14.22
N THR A 164 -3.00 -2.24 -13.65
CA THR A 164 -2.87 -0.96 -14.36
C THR A 164 -1.59 -0.20 -14.08
N THR A 165 -0.82 -0.59 -13.08
CA THR A 165 0.43 0.09 -12.70
C THR A 165 1.49 -0.91 -12.28
N ASP A 166 2.74 -0.59 -12.58
CA ASP A 166 3.93 -1.41 -12.28
C ASP A 166 4.71 -0.86 -11.08
N ILE A 167 4.21 0.21 -10.45
CA ILE A 167 4.89 0.83 -9.31
C ILE A 167 4.79 -0.04 -8.05
N SER A 168 5.82 0.00 -7.24
CA SER A 168 5.74 -0.44 -5.84
C SER A 168 4.88 0.54 -5.06
N VAL A 169 4.05 0.04 -4.18
CA VAL A 169 3.19 0.83 -3.29
C VAL A 169 3.42 0.43 -1.84
N THR A 170 2.93 1.23 -0.95
CA THR A 170 3.05 1.01 0.50
C THR A 170 1.68 0.76 1.11
N LEU A 171 1.57 -0.30 1.89
CA LEU A 171 0.47 -0.53 2.80
C LEU A 171 0.74 0.21 4.11
N TRP A 172 -0.14 1.14 4.43
CA TRP A 172 -0.16 1.87 5.68
C TRP A 172 -1.14 1.21 6.64
N ILE A 173 -0.72 1.00 7.88
CA ILE A 173 -1.60 0.57 8.97
C ILE A 173 -1.68 1.71 9.98
N ILE A 174 -2.88 2.25 10.13
CA ILE A 174 -3.24 3.22 11.17
C ILE A 174 -4.00 2.48 12.26
N ASN A 175 -3.66 2.74 13.51
CA ASN A 175 -4.33 2.16 14.67
C ASN A 175 -4.59 3.24 15.72
N MET A 176 -5.85 3.41 16.10
CA MET A 176 -6.27 4.41 17.10
C MET A 176 -5.95 3.99 18.52
N ASN A 177 -5.57 2.72 18.75
CA ASN A 177 -5.24 2.19 20.08
C ASN A 177 -4.02 1.26 20.04
N LYS A 178 -2.88 1.75 20.47
CA LYS A 178 -1.62 1.01 20.55
C LYS A 178 -1.25 0.58 21.99
N HIS A 179 -2.17 0.76 22.95
CA HIS A 179 -1.97 0.34 24.33
C HIS A 179 -1.91 -1.18 24.48
N ALA A 180 -1.31 -1.63 25.57
CA ALA A 180 -1.38 -3.03 25.97
C ALA A 180 -2.85 -3.44 26.26
N GLY A 181 -3.18 -4.68 25.94
CA GLY A 181 -4.54 -5.17 26.17
C GLY A 181 -4.83 -6.52 25.52
N MET A 182 -6.10 -6.78 25.30
CA MET A 182 -6.57 -7.97 24.58
C MET A 182 -7.16 -7.56 23.24
N VAL A 183 -6.65 -8.11 22.15
CA VAL A 183 -7.14 -7.89 20.79
C VAL A 183 -7.48 -9.24 20.16
N HIS A 184 -8.75 -9.48 19.86
CA HIS A 184 -9.25 -10.75 19.31
C HIS A 184 -8.74 -12.01 20.03
N GLY A 185 -8.75 -11.97 21.36
CA GLY A 185 -8.32 -13.08 22.22
C GLY A 185 -6.79 -13.23 22.35
N ARG A 186 -6.00 -12.32 21.79
CA ARG A 186 -4.54 -12.30 21.96
C ARG A 186 -4.12 -11.16 22.90
N ALA A 187 -3.24 -11.46 23.83
CA ALA A 187 -2.60 -10.44 24.65
C ALA A 187 -1.58 -9.66 23.80
N VAL A 188 -1.72 -8.35 23.77
CA VAL A 188 -0.82 -7.45 23.03
C VAL A 188 -0.08 -6.52 23.99
N ARG A 189 1.19 -6.22 23.66
CA ARG A 189 2.02 -5.28 24.41
C ARG A 189 1.64 -3.83 24.14
N ASP A 190 2.16 -2.93 24.93
CA ASP A 190 2.17 -1.50 24.62
C ASP A 190 3.12 -1.25 23.44
N ARG A 191 2.58 -0.62 22.38
CA ARG A 191 3.31 -0.31 21.14
C ARG A 191 3.36 1.19 20.86
N ARG A 192 2.98 1.97 21.86
CA ARG A 192 3.04 3.43 21.74
C ARG A 192 4.45 3.89 21.42
N ASN A 193 4.54 4.96 20.66
CA ASN A 193 5.79 5.57 20.18
C ASN A 193 6.69 4.63 19.36
N GLN A 194 6.12 3.61 18.73
CA GLN A 194 6.83 2.68 17.85
C GLN A 194 6.06 2.48 16.55
N VAL A 195 6.80 2.30 15.46
CA VAL A 195 6.28 1.95 14.13
C VAL A 195 7.03 0.71 13.64
N LEU A 196 6.29 -0.26 13.13
CA LEU A 196 6.86 -1.43 12.47
C LEU A 196 7.07 -1.13 10.99
N PHE A 197 8.29 -1.26 10.51
CA PHE A 197 8.63 -1.20 9.09
C PHE A 197 8.84 -2.61 8.53
N MET A 198 8.30 -2.86 7.33
CA MET A 198 8.59 -4.07 6.55
C MET A 198 8.88 -3.70 5.10
N ASP A 199 9.85 -4.37 4.50
CA ASP A 199 10.22 -4.20 3.09
C ASP A 199 10.08 -5.52 2.34
N LEU A 200 9.10 -5.58 1.44
CA LEU A 200 8.82 -6.77 0.63
C LEU A 200 9.21 -6.55 -0.84
N ARG A 201 9.97 -5.50 -1.16
CA ARG A 201 10.29 -5.16 -2.56
C ARG A 201 11.03 -6.29 -3.30
N THR A 202 11.79 -7.09 -2.58
CA THR A 202 12.54 -8.24 -3.12
C THR A 202 11.69 -9.52 -3.24
N TRP A 203 10.44 -9.51 -2.73
CA TRP A 203 9.52 -10.65 -2.77
C TRP A 203 8.75 -10.69 -4.09
N ASN A 204 9.46 -10.77 -5.20
CA ASN A 204 8.94 -10.70 -6.57
C ASN A 204 9.21 -11.97 -7.39
N GLN A 205 9.47 -13.09 -6.72
CA GLN A 205 9.85 -14.33 -7.37
C GLN A 205 8.66 -15.10 -7.97
N HIS A 206 7.47 -14.92 -7.39
CA HIS A 206 6.25 -15.55 -7.88
C HIS A 206 5.54 -14.63 -8.89
N ILE A 207 5.59 -15.04 -10.15
CA ILE A 207 5.06 -14.25 -11.27
C ILE A 207 3.96 -15.04 -11.97
N GLU A 208 2.79 -14.41 -12.13
CA GLU A 208 1.67 -14.88 -12.94
C GLU A 208 1.61 -14.10 -14.26
N GLU A 209 1.46 -14.79 -15.38
CA GLU A 209 1.15 -14.13 -16.64
C GLU A 209 -0.37 -13.94 -16.77
N ILE A 210 -0.78 -12.69 -16.88
CA ILE A 210 -2.18 -12.32 -17.11
C ILE A 210 -2.38 -11.79 -18.52
N VAL A 211 -3.51 -12.11 -19.12
CA VAL A 211 -3.91 -11.52 -20.40
C VAL A 211 -4.66 -10.22 -20.11
N ILE A 212 -4.12 -9.12 -20.61
CA ILE A 212 -4.76 -7.81 -20.60
C ILE A 212 -5.37 -7.52 -21.98
N ASP A 213 -5.87 -6.32 -22.20
CA ASP A 213 -6.58 -5.91 -23.41
C ASP A 213 -5.92 -6.40 -24.71
N LYS A 214 -6.74 -6.90 -25.66
CA LYS A 214 -6.34 -7.41 -26.98
C LYS A 214 -5.28 -8.52 -26.99
N GLY A 215 -5.27 -9.36 -25.94
CA GLY A 215 -4.37 -10.52 -25.88
C GLY A 215 -2.92 -10.19 -25.50
N LYS A 216 -2.63 -8.96 -25.09
CA LYS A 216 -1.31 -8.61 -24.54
C LYS A 216 -1.13 -9.32 -23.19
N LYS A 217 0.03 -9.94 -23.02
CA LYS A 217 0.42 -10.55 -21.76
C LYS A 217 1.14 -9.53 -20.87
N LYS A 218 0.82 -9.55 -19.59
CA LYS A 218 1.51 -8.78 -18.55
C LYS A 218 1.94 -9.73 -17.43
N LYS A 219 3.15 -9.55 -16.95
CA LYS A 219 3.64 -10.23 -15.75
C LYS A 219 3.09 -9.52 -14.52
N LYS A 220 2.60 -10.29 -13.56
CA LYS A 220 2.07 -9.80 -12.29
C LYS A 220 2.74 -10.53 -11.14
N THR A 221 3.32 -9.78 -10.21
CA THR A 221 3.84 -10.34 -8.96
C THR A 221 2.68 -10.73 -8.04
N ILE A 222 2.77 -11.91 -7.47
CA ILE A 222 1.80 -12.42 -6.49
C ILE A 222 2.57 -12.75 -5.22
N LEU A 223 2.02 -12.38 -4.07
CA LEU A 223 2.47 -12.90 -2.79
C LEU A 223 1.76 -14.24 -2.54
N THR A 224 2.51 -15.26 -2.23
CA THR A 224 1.96 -16.59 -1.88
C THR A 224 1.29 -16.56 -0.50
N ASP A 225 0.46 -17.58 -0.23
CA ASP A 225 -0.17 -17.71 1.09
C ASP A 225 0.87 -17.85 2.22
N GLU A 226 2.02 -18.49 1.96
CA GLU A 226 3.15 -18.60 2.88
C GLU A 226 3.82 -17.25 3.14
N GLU A 227 4.03 -16.45 2.10
CA GLU A 227 4.59 -15.10 2.23
C GLU A 227 3.66 -14.18 3.01
N ILE A 228 2.35 -14.24 2.73
CA ILE A 228 1.33 -13.51 3.49
C ILE A 228 1.30 -13.98 4.95
N ALA A 229 1.39 -15.29 5.20
CA ALA A 229 1.42 -15.86 6.54
C ALA A 229 2.66 -15.37 7.32
N LYS A 230 3.83 -15.28 6.66
CA LYS A 230 5.06 -14.77 7.27
C LYS A 230 4.93 -13.29 7.67
N VAL A 231 4.37 -12.44 6.79
CA VAL A 231 4.10 -11.02 7.12
C VAL A 231 3.16 -10.92 8.30
N LYS A 232 2.07 -11.70 8.30
CA LYS A 232 1.11 -11.77 9.41
C LYS A 232 1.75 -12.22 10.71
N GLU A 233 2.60 -13.25 10.66
CA GLU A 233 3.30 -13.78 11.83
C GLU A 233 4.22 -12.72 12.45
N VAL A 234 5.05 -12.05 11.65
CA VAL A 234 5.93 -10.99 12.12
C VAL A 234 5.13 -9.85 12.76
N TYR A 235 4.04 -9.42 12.10
CA TYR A 235 3.18 -8.38 12.64
C TYR A 235 2.54 -8.80 13.98
N HIS A 236 2.04 -10.02 14.09
CA HIS A 236 1.45 -10.54 15.33
C HIS A 236 2.50 -10.72 16.44
N ASN A 237 3.69 -11.20 16.10
CA ASN A 237 4.80 -11.37 17.05
C ASN A 237 5.26 -10.03 17.58
N TRP A 238 5.35 -9.00 16.73
CA TRP A 238 5.67 -7.64 17.15
C TRP A 238 4.62 -7.04 18.10
N GLN A 239 3.35 -7.39 17.89
CA GLN A 239 2.25 -6.97 18.78
C GLN A 239 2.19 -7.77 20.09
N SER A 240 2.76 -8.96 20.15
CA SER A 240 2.60 -9.89 21.26
C SER A 240 3.04 -9.33 22.59
N ALA A 241 2.33 -9.67 23.67
CA ALA A 241 2.77 -9.41 25.05
C ALA A 241 4.07 -10.18 25.39
N ASP A 242 4.32 -11.32 24.74
CA ASP A 242 5.61 -12.00 24.77
C ASP A 242 6.55 -11.35 23.75
N THR A 243 7.40 -10.47 24.23
CA THR A 243 8.35 -9.71 23.42
C THR A 243 9.49 -10.56 22.85
N ALA A 244 9.72 -11.77 23.34
CA ALA A 244 10.73 -12.68 22.84
C ALA A 244 10.38 -13.25 21.44
N LEU A 245 9.11 -13.18 21.04
CA LEU A 245 8.62 -13.66 19.75
C LEU A 245 9.05 -12.78 18.57
N TYR A 246 9.38 -11.50 18.81
CA TYR A 246 9.76 -10.57 17.75
C TYR A 246 11.25 -10.21 17.82
N GLN A 247 11.89 -10.22 16.67
CA GLN A 247 13.23 -9.68 16.45
C GLN A 247 13.26 -8.88 15.15
N ASN A 248 14.07 -7.84 15.09
CA ASN A 248 14.38 -7.16 13.85
C ASN A 248 15.12 -8.13 12.92
N VAL A 249 14.75 -8.13 11.64
CA VAL A 249 15.36 -8.99 10.63
C VAL A 249 15.93 -8.10 9.52
N PRO A 250 17.25 -8.12 9.28
CA PRO A 250 17.86 -7.39 8.18
C PRO A 250 17.14 -7.67 6.86
N GLU A 251 17.09 -6.65 5.99
CA GLU A 251 16.42 -6.66 4.67
C GLU A 251 14.91 -6.96 4.69
N PHE A 252 14.31 -7.17 5.87
CA PHE A 252 12.90 -7.51 5.95
C PHE A 252 12.10 -6.61 6.89
N CYS A 253 12.44 -6.54 8.20
CA CYS A 253 11.61 -5.80 9.14
C CYS A 253 12.39 -5.18 10.29
N GLN A 254 11.91 -4.03 10.76
CA GLN A 254 12.46 -3.34 11.92
C GLN A 254 11.39 -2.55 12.68
N SER A 255 11.40 -2.67 14.01
CA SER A 255 10.64 -1.79 14.91
C SER A 255 11.48 -0.56 15.21
N VAL A 256 10.89 0.63 15.04
CA VAL A 256 11.57 1.92 15.14
C VAL A 256 10.76 2.82 16.07
N THR A 257 11.45 3.58 16.93
CA THR A 257 10.82 4.55 17.82
C THR A 257 10.48 5.86 17.09
N LEU A 258 9.53 6.63 17.61
CA LEU A 258 9.21 7.95 17.07
C LEU A 258 10.40 8.92 17.13
N ASP A 259 11.26 8.82 18.16
CA ASP A 259 12.47 9.63 18.28
C ASP A 259 13.45 9.34 17.12
N GLU A 260 13.64 8.08 16.78
CA GLU A 260 14.46 7.69 15.61
C GLU A 260 13.87 8.17 14.30
N ILE A 261 12.52 8.18 14.19
CA ILE A 261 11.82 8.69 13.01
C ILE A 261 11.97 10.22 12.93
N ALA A 262 11.82 10.92 14.05
CA ALA A 262 12.02 12.37 14.12
C ALA A 262 13.44 12.77 13.73
N ALA A 263 14.46 12.02 14.19
CA ALA A 263 15.86 12.24 13.84
C ALA A 263 16.15 12.08 12.32
N LYS A 264 15.22 11.49 11.55
CA LYS A 264 15.30 11.30 10.09
C LYS A 264 14.21 12.10 9.35
N ASP A 265 13.91 13.30 9.82
CA ASP A 265 12.94 14.24 9.22
C ASP A 265 11.53 13.63 9.06
N TYR A 266 11.11 12.82 10.01
CA TYR A 266 9.82 12.12 9.98
C TYR A 266 9.58 11.30 8.70
N SER A 267 10.64 10.85 8.05
CA SER A 267 10.55 9.97 6.88
C SER A 267 10.02 8.60 7.29
N LEU A 268 9.08 8.07 6.53
CA LEU A 268 8.53 6.71 6.72
C LEU A 268 9.08 5.71 5.69
N ALA A 269 10.17 6.05 5.00
CA ALA A 269 10.80 5.14 4.04
C ALA A 269 11.56 4.02 4.78
N PRO A 270 11.17 2.72 4.64
CA PRO A 270 11.80 1.61 5.36
C PRO A 270 13.30 1.49 5.12
N SER A 271 13.77 1.87 3.93
CA SER A 271 15.20 1.86 3.58
C SER A 271 16.08 2.77 4.45
N LYS A 272 15.50 3.67 5.23
CA LYS A 272 16.23 4.50 6.20
C LYS A 272 16.45 3.79 7.56
N TYR A 273 15.76 2.68 7.80
CA TYR A 273 15.71 2.02 9.11
C TYR A 273 16.15 0.57 9.04
N ILE A 274 15.64 -0.18 8.07
CA ILE A 274 15.97 -1.60 7.91
C ILE A 274 17.43 -1.71 7.47
N GLU A 275 18.19 -2.52 8.18
CA GLU A 275 19.58 -2.83 7.86
C GLU A 275 19.64 -3.65 6.56
N PHE A 276 20.50 -3.24 5.64
CA PHE A 276 20.80 -4.00 4.42
C PHE A 276 22.15 -4.70 4.58
N ILE A 277 22.18 -5.97 4.19
CA ILE A 277 23.41 -6.77 4.16
C ILE A 277 24.11 -6.48 2.85
N ASP A 278 25.40 -6.16 2.94
CA ASP A 278 26.24 -6.02 1.76
C ASP A 278 26.61 -7.42 1.24
N HIS A 279 25.82 -7.92 0.30
CA HIS A 279 26.05 -9.22 -0.33
C HIS A 279 27.25 -9.22 -1.29
N ASP A 280 27.79 -8.04 -1.63
CA ASP A 280 28.96 -7.95 -2.53
C ASP A 280 30.27 -8.36 -1.85
N LEU A 281 30.30 -8.37 -0.52
CA LEU A 281 31.49 -8.78 0.25
C LEU A 281 31.87 -10.26 0.08
N ASP A 282 30.89 -11.12 -0.26
CA ASP A 282 31.09 -12.57 -0.45
C ASP A 282 31.20 -12.97 -1.94
N ILE A 283 31.12 -12.02 -2.87
CA ILE A 283 31.18 -12.30 -4.30
C ILE A 283 32.63 -12.40 -4.76
N ASP A 284 33.00 -13.54 -5.33
CA ASP A 284 34.24 -13.66 -6.14
C ASP A 284 34.06 -12.80 -7.41
N TYR A 285 34.56 -11.57 -7.33
CA TYR A 285 34.47 -10.56 -8.40
C TYR A 285 34.90 -11.12 -9.77
N LYS A 286 35.95 -11.94 -9.82
CA LYS A 286 36.45 -12.53 -11.08
C LYS A 286 35.45 -13.51 -11.68
N LYS A 287 34.83 -14.33 -10.84
CA LYS A 287 33.87 -15.33 -11.26
C LYS A 287 32.57 -14.66 -11.73
N GLU A 288 32.11 -13.64 -11.00
CA GLU A 288 30.90 -12.91 -11.33
C GLU A 288 31.06 -12.07 -12.62
N MET A 289 32.22 -11.40 -12.80
CA MET A 289 32.53 -10.69 -14.05
C MET A 289 32.59 -11.65 -15.24
N ALA A 290 33.13 -12.85 -15.07
CA ALA A 290 33.13 -13.84 -16.16
C ALA A 290 31.71 -14.29 -16.52
N ARG A 291 30.83 -14.47 -15.52
CA ARG A 291 29.40 -14.78 -15.72
C ARG A 291 28.69 -13.65 -16.50
N ILE A 292 28.82 -12.41 -16.03
CA ILE A 292 28.23 -11.23 -16.67
C ILE A 292 28.73 -11.08 -18.11
N GLN A 293 30.04 -11.28 -18.34
CA GLN A 293 30.61 -11.21 -19.69
C GLN A 293 30.01 -12.27 -20.63
N ALA A 294 29.81 -13.49 -20.15
CA ALA A 294 29.19 -14.57 -20.92
C ALA A 294 27.73 -14.26 -21.27
N GLU A 295 26.95 -13.79 -20.30
CA GLU A 295 25.56 -13.38 -20.49
C GLU A 295 25.44 -12.21 -21.50
N MET A 296 26.32 -11.21 -21.37
CA MET A 296 26.36 -10.08 -22.31
C MET A 296 26.70 -10.53 -23.74
N GLN A 297 27.61 -11.48 -23.92
CA GLN A 297 27.91 -12.04 -25.23
C GLN A 297 26.70 -12.75 -25.86
N GLU A 298 25.89 -13.48 -25.07
CA GLU A 298 24.68 -14.13 -25.57
C GLU A 298 23.60 -13.12 -25.94
N VAL A 299 23.43 -12.06 -25.16
CA VAL A 299 22.51 -10.96 -25.48
C VAL A 299 22.91 -10.29 -26.79
N LEU A 300 24.21 -9.96 -26.96
CA LEU A 300 24.70 -9.34 -28.19
C LEU A 300 24.58 -10.26 -29.42
N LYS A 301 24.72 -11.58 -29.26
CA LYS A 301 24.45 -12.53 -30.36
C LYS A 301 22.96 -12.53 -30.72
N THR A 302 22.09 -12.50 -29.74
CA THR A 302 20.62 -12.45 -29.94
C THR A 302 20.19 -11.15 -30.62
N GLU A 303 20.77 -10.03 -30.20
CA GLU A 303 20.56 -8.70 -30.82
C GLU A 303 20.93 -8.73 -32.31
N LYS A 304 22.17 -9.17 -32.64
CA LYS A 304 22.60 -9.28 -34.03
C LYS A 304 21.71 -10.19 -34.88
N LYS A 305 21.25 -11.31 -34.31
CA LYS A 305 20.31 -12.21 -34.99
C LYS A 305 18.97 -11.53 -35.26
N SER A 306 18.43 -10.81 -34.25
CA SER A 306 17.17 -10.08 -34.39
C SER A 306 17.27 -8.96 -35.40
N GLN A 307 18.39 -8.21 -35.39
CA GLN A 307 18.66 -7.16 -36.35
C GLN A 307 18.70 -7.74 -37.78
N LYS A 308 19.43 -8.83 -37.99
CA LYS A 308 19.47 -9.49 -39.31
C LYS A 308 18.10 -9.98 -39.76
N MET A 309 17.31 -10.58 -38.87
CA MET A 309 15.93 -11.00 -39.18
C MET A 309 15.05 -9.81 -39.59
N LEU A 310 15.22 -8.67 -38.95
CA LEU A 310 14.51 -7.43 -39.28
C LEU A 310 14.92 -6.93 -40.69
N GLU A 311 16.23 -6.85 -40.98
CA GLU A 311 16.77 -6.47 -42.28
C GLU A 311 16.26 -7.38 -43.39
N ASP A 312 16.29 -8.71 -43.18
CA ASP A 312 15.81 -9.69 -44.12
C ASP A 312 14.28 -9.55 -44.37
N ALA A 313 13.51 -9.27 -43.31
CA ALA A 313 12.06 -9.04 -43.43
C ALA A 313 11.78 -7.76 -44.23
N PHE A 314 12.49 -6.67 -44.01
CA PHE A 314 12.32 -5.43 -44.77
C PHE A 314 12.74 -5.60 -46.23
N ARG A 315 13.82 -6.33 -46.53
CA ARG A 315 14.20 -6.68 -47.92
C ARG A 315 13.12 -7.51 -48.60
N GLY A 316 12.49 -8.44 -47.85
CA GLY A 316 11.42 -9.30 -48.41
C GLY A 316 10.16 -8.53 -48.84
N ILE A 317 9.91 -7.36 -48.30
CA ILE A 317 8.80 -6.45 -48.66
C ILE A 317 9.24 -5.29 -49.59
N GLY A 318 10.48 -5.31 -50.10
CA GLY A 318 10.99 -4.33 -51.05
C GLY A 318 11.54 -3.05 -50.47
N TYR A 319 11.78 -3.00 -49.16
CA TYR A 319 12.41 -1.86 -48.47
C TYR A 319 13.77 -2.28 -47.91
N GLY A 320 14.86 -1.69 -48.41
CA GLY A 320 16.19 -1.83 -47.81
C GLY A 320 16.35 -0.86 -46.65
N ILE A 321 16.94 -1.35 -45.53
CA ILE A 321 17.47 -0.50 -44.47
C ILE A 321 18.98 -0.49 -44.69
N ASP A 322 19.54 0.64 -45.12
CA ASP A 322 20.99 0.86 -45.26
C ASP A 322 21.57 1.35 -43.92
#